data_3487b491ac353594a74ca2265384f4c1
#
_entry.id   3487b491ac353594a74ca2265384f4c1
#
_cell.length_a   1.000
_cell.length_b   1.000
_cell.length_c   1.000
_cell.angle_alpha   90.00
_cell.angle_beta   90.00
_cell.angle_gamma   90.00
#
_symmetry.space_group_name_H-M   'P 1'
#
loop_
_entity.id
_entity.type
_entity.pdbx_description
1 polymer ?
#
loop_
_entity_poly.entity_id
_entity_poly.type
_entity_poly.pdbx_seq_one_letter_code
_entity_poly.pdbx_strand_id
1 'polypeptide(L)'
;LHNLLEIRQHRKPGESRGLFSRVKRVSAGHDDATPASDHVPVEEAATYAGSFVQAANQAVEGHGWNGPTLFEVSIEFECLGRMPEATLDELRTVRRIGSKPVRCIEGPGFHQARLAIALAGRSGFLNLLELDEFSARCEELAASLELTIISPALDPSEVIRLARQAEERLLAIDGQVQFSLVTDRPPSISAIEQAAQHAGLLAWGEGRFFKQQPGSDDIVFSVLPGDQGALLGFLMDLPRVEEPVMAWFSMVEAAKTIQQSLGGQLVDERNTVLSDQAFDHIARQIEDRVRVFVEAGLLPGGDLAKRIFT
;
A
#
# COMPACT_ATOMS: atom_id res chain seq x y z
N LEU A 1 19.02 -12.74 10.99
CA LEU A 1 17.95 -11.75 10.83
C LEU A 1 17.99 -11.19 9.40
N HIS A 2 17.43 -11.93 8.43
CA HIS A 2 17.31 -11.49 7.04
C HIS A 2 15.83 -11.21 6.78
N ASN A 3 15.56 -9.95 6.41
CA ASN A 3 14.36 -9.40 5.77
C ASN A 3 13.01 -10.08 6.08
N LEU A 4 12.30 -9.56 7.09
CA LEU A 4 10.86 -9.71 7.28
C LEU A 4 10.04 -8.89 6.24
N LEU A 5 10.71 -8.10 5.42
CA LEU A 5 10.13 -7.42 4.26
C LEU A 5 10.20 -8.36 3.07
N GLU A 6 9.12 -9.09 2.80
CA GLU A 6 8.99 -9.85 1.57
C GLU A 6 8.85 -8.88 0.39
N ILE A 7 9.89 -8.78 -0.43
CA ILE A 7 9.77 -8.23 -1.78
C ILE A 7 9.04 -9.29 -2.59
N ARG A 8 7.73 -9.16 -2.78
CA ARG A 8 6.99 -10.02 -3.71
C ARG A 8 7.52 -9.80 -5.12
N GLN A 9 8.42 -10.68 -5.56
CA GLN A 9 8.66 -10.86 -6.99
C GLN A 9 7.37 -11.43 -7.61
N HIS A 10 6.89 -10.80 -8.67
CA HIS A 10 5.68 -11.14 -9.40
C HIS A 10 5.47 -12.65 -9.56
N ARG A 11 4.40 -13.18 -8.98
CA ARG A 11 3.80 -14.44 -9.39
C ARG A 11 2.88 -14.19 -10.59
N LYS A 12 3.07 -14.99 -11.66
CA LYS A 12 2.20 -15.01 -12.83
C LYS A 12 0.74 -15.25 -12.41
N PRO A 13 -0.26 -14.60 -13.03
CA PRO A 13 -1.66 -14.86 -12.75
C PRO A 13 -2.01 -16.31 -13.12
N GLY A 14 -2.42 -17.12 -12.15
CA GLY A 14 -2.87 -18.49 -12.37
C GLY A 14 -2.57 -19.51 -11.27
N GLU A 15 -1.74 -19.22 -10.28
CA GLU A 15 -1.49 -20.15 -9.18
C GLU A 15 -2.06 -19.65 -7.84
N SER A 16 -3.33 -19.96 -7.61
CA SER A 16 -3.92 -19.94 -6.28
C SER A 16 -3.51 -21.21 -5.52
N ARG A 17 -2.34 -21.17 -4.87
CA ARG A 17 -2.01 -22.12 -3.81
C ARG A 17 -1.84 -21.34 -2.52
N GLY A 18 -2.57 -21.83 -1.47
CA GLY A 18 -2.70 -21.22 -0.15
C GLY A 18 -1.39 -20.63 0.38
N LEU A 19 -1.50 -19.45 0.96
CA LEU A 19 -0.41 -18.64 1.52
C LEU A 19 0.37 -19.35 2.63
N PHE A 20 -0.08 -20.54 3.05
CA PHE A 20 0.39 -21.29 4.23
C PHE A 20 0.60 -22.78 3.96
N SER A 21 1.31 -23.18 2.90
CA SER A 21 1.63 -24.58 2.72
C SER A 21 3.03 -24.93 3.26
N ARG A 22 3.02 -25.75 4.33
CA ARG A 22 4.13 -26.49 4.96
C ARG A 22 4.83 -25.86 6.16
N VAL A 23 4.27 -26.11 7.32
CA VAL A 23 5.00 -26.07 8.60
C VAL A 23 5.60 -27.47 8.85
N LYS A 24 6.93 -27.60 8.78
CA LYS A 24 7.68 -28.75 9.33
C LYS A 24 8.12 -28.39 10.74
N ARG A 25 7.72 -29.19 11.74
CA ARG A 25 8.20 -29.08 13.12
C ARG A 25 9.71 -29.28 13.17
N VAL A 26 10.42 -28.35 13.79
CA VAL A 26 11.81 -28.52 14.26
C VAL A 26 11.85 -28.09 15.72
N SER A 27 12.40 -28.97 16.55
CA SER A 27 12.55 -28.83 18.00
C SER A 27 13.61 -27.79 18.38
N ALA A 28 13.33 -27.05 19.47
CA ALA A 28 14.14 -25.99 20.05
C ALA A 28 15.47 -26.50 20.64
N GLY A 29 16.55 -25.75 20.40
CA GLY A 29 17.78 -25.74 21.18
C GLY A 29 17.91 -24.42 21.92
N HIS A 30 18.16 -24.50 23.19
CA HIS A 30 18.27 -23.41 24.17
C HIS A 30 19.71 -22.87 24.18
N ASP A 31 19.89 -21.56 24.10
CA ASP A 31 21.08 -20.89 24.66
C ASP A 31 20.75 -19.45 25.08
N ASP A 32 21.08 -19.20 26.34
CA ASP A 32 20.80 -18.02 27.16
C ASP A 32 21.89 -16.97 27.01
N ALA A 33 21.57 -15.73 26.66
CA ALA A 33 22.35 -14.55 26.97
C ALA A 33 21.52 -13.27 26.83
N THR A 34 21.15 -12.67 27.96
CA THR A 34 20.47 -11.38 28.09
C THR A 34 21.46 -10.22 28.09
N PRO A 35 21.37 -9.22 27.21
CA PRO A 35 21.84 -7.87 27.48
C PRO A 35 20.69 -6.88 27.61
N ALA A 36 20.95 -5.84 28.39
CA ALA A 36 20.02 -4.83 28.87
C ALA A 36 19.26 -4.07 27.79
N SER A 37 17.99 -3.80 28.09
CA SER A 37 17.01 -3.14 27.27
C SER A 37 17.17 -1.61 27.35
N ASP A 38 17.55 -0.98 26.23
CA ASP A 38 17.26 0.43 25.98
C ASP A 38 15.89 0.53 25.27
N HIS A 39 14.85 0.70 26.05
CA HIS A 39 13.50 0.94 25.59
C HIS A 39 13.41 2.39 25.09
N VAL A 40 13.24 2.60 23.78
CA VAL A 40 12.83 3.89 23.22
C VAL A 40 11.34 4.08 23.51
N PRO A 41 10.94 5.14 24.23
CA PRO A 41 9.53 5.38 24.55
C PRO A 41 8.72 5.61 23.25
N VAL A 42 7.49 5.08 23.20
CA VAL A 42 6.54 5.22 22.09
C VAL A 42 6.28 6.70 21.72
N GLU A 43 6.38 7.62 22.67
CA GLU A 43 6.28 9.07 22.45
C GLU A 43 7.42 9.67 21.63
N GLU A 44 8.64 9.16 21.72
CA GLU A 44 9.76 9.61 20.89
C GLU A 44 9.63 9.14 19.44
N ALA A 45 9.19 7.91 19.22
CA ALA A 45 8.92 7.37 17.90
C ALA A 45 7.78 8.14 17.18
N ALA A 46 6.73 8.52 17.90
CA ALA A 46 5.61 9.30 17.37
C ALA A 46 6.04 10.73 16.95
N THR A 47 6.96 11.34 17.68
CA THR A 47 7.49 12.70 17.38
C THR A 47 8.37 12.69 16.13
N TYR A 48 9.19 11.65 15.94
CA TYR A 48 10.03 11.49 14.75
C TYR A 48 9.22 11.17 13.50
N ALA A 49 8.25 10.26 13.57
CA ALA A 49 7.37 9.91 12.46
C ALA A 49 6.55 11.12 11.97
N GLY A 50 5.98 11.91 12.90
CA GLY A 50 5.20 13.10 12.57
C GLY A 50 6.00 14.18 11.83
N SER A 51 7.26 14.42 12.20
CA SER A 51 8.11 15.43 11.55
C SER A 51 8.55 15.00 10.13
N PHE A 52 8.73 13.70 9.90
CA PHE A 52 9.15 13.17 8.60
C PHE A 52 7.99 13.15 7.59
N VAL A 53 6.80 12.73 8.02
CA VAL A 53 5.57 12.77 7.22
C VAL A 53 5.21 14.22 6.85
N GLN A 54 5.41 15.18 7.74
CA GLN A 54 5.15 16.59 7.49
C GLN A 54 6.13 17.18 6.48
N ALA A 55 7.43 16.82 6.54
CA ALA A 55 8.43 17.22 5.55
C ALA A 55 8.18 16.55 4.19
N ALA A 56 7.75 15.28 4.19
CA ALA A 56 7.40 14.53 3.00
C ALA A 56 6.14 15.09 2.33
N ASN A 57 5.11 15.44 3.10
CA ASN A 57 3.90 16.09 2.59
C ASN A 57 4.24 17.42 1.92
N GLN A 58 5.12 18.25 2.51
CA GLN A 58 5.57 19.51 1.88
C GLN A 58 6.35 19.29 0.58
N ALA A 59 7.15 18.23 0.50
CA ALA A 59 7.89 17.89 -0.72
C ALA A 59 7.00 17.37 -1.86
N VAL A 60 5.89 16.68 -1.53
CA VAL A 60 4.98 16.06 -2.51
C VAL A 60 3.77 16.95 -2.82
N GLU A 61 3.33 17.82 -1.91
CA GLU A 61 2.33 18.86 -2.20
C GLU A 61 2.78 19.83 -3.32
N GLY A 62 4.10 19.93 -3.58
CA GLY A 62 4.65 20.60 -4.76
C GLY A 62 4.43 19.89 -6.10
N HIS A 63 3.89 18.66 -6.11
CA HIS A 63 3.54 17.90 -7.31
C HIS A 63 2.09 18.15 -7.78
N GLY A 64 1.58 19.35 -7.56
CA GLY A 64 0.37 19.85 -8.20
C GLY A 64 0.49 19.79 -9.73
N TRP A 65 -0.32 20.58 -10.41
CA TRP A 65 -0.40 20.67 -11.88
C TRP A 65 0.96 20.68 -12.63
N ASN A 66 2.03 21.20 -12.04
CA ASN A 66 3.30 21.50 -12.74
C ASN A 66 4.39 20.42 -12.62
N GLY A 67 4.15 19.29 -11.96
CA GLY A 67 5.19 18.28 -11.76
C GLY A 67 5.03 17.06 -12.69
N PRO A 68 6.07 16.66 -13.47
CA PRO A 68 6.07 15.34 -14.08
C PRO A 68 6.08 14.30 -12.96
N THR A 69 5.05 13.47 -12.89
CA THR A 69 5.10 12.33 -11.98
C THR A 69 5.91 11.21 -12.67
N LEU A 70 6.85 10.63 -11.95
CA LEU A 70 7.65 9.50 -12.44
C LEU A 70 6.80 8.25 -12.74
N PHE A 71 5.53 8.27 -12.36
CA PHE A 71 4.63 7.12 -12.38
C PHE A 71 3.36 7.31 -13.19
N GLU A 72 3.20 8.47 -13.84
CA GLU A 72 2.02 8.78 -14.66
C GLU A 72 2.43 9.52 -15.93
N VAL A 73 1.62 9.35 -16.96
CA VAL A 73 1.61 10.20 -18.16
C VAL A 73 0.21 10.79 -18.30
N SER A 74 0.10 12.00 -18.84
CA SER A 74 -1.18 12.70 -18.90
C SER A 74 -1.44 13.36 -20.24
N ILE A 75 -2.74 13.51 -20.56
CA ILE A 75 -3.27 14.34 -21.63
C ILE A 75 -4.01 15.51 -20.98
N GLU A 76 -3.68 16.73 -21.41
CA GLU A 76 -4.20 17.97 -20.86
C GLU A 76 -5.27 18.56 -21.76
N PHE A 77 -6.34 19.03 -21.14
CA PHE A 77 -7.50 19.64 -21.79
C PHE A 77 -7.69 21.07 -21.36
N GLU A 78 -8.16 21.90 -22.27
CA GLU A 78 -8.55 23.27 -22.02
C GLU A 78 -9.92 23.57 -22.60
N CYS A 79 -10.69 24.45 -21.95
CA CYS A 79 -11.94 24.98 -22.46
C CYS A 79 -11.95 26.53 -22.49
N LEU A 80 -12.86 27.09 -23.26
CA LEU A 80 -13.10 28.56 -23.25
C LEU A 80 -13.83 28.94 -21.96
N GLY A 81 -13.14 29.68 -21.09
CA GLY A 81 -13.67 30.12 -19.80
C GLY A 81 -13.54 29.05 -18.71
N ARG A 82 -14.41 29.11 -17.68
CA ARG A 82 -14.37 28.16 -16.57
C ARG A 82 -14.94 26.81 -17.03
N MET A 83 -14.21 25.73 -16.76
CA MET A 83 -14.66 24.37 -17.02
C MET A 83 -15.89 24.04 -16.17
N PRO A 84 -17.00 23.62 -16.80
CA PRO A 84 -18.21 23.24 -16.06
C PRO A 84 -17.97 22.02 -15.16
N GLU A 85 -18.62 21.97 -14.00
CA GLU A 85 -18.51 20.80 -13.10
C GLU A 85 -18.98 19.52 -13.80
N ALA A 86 -20.05 19.60 -14.61
CA ALA A 86 -20.53 18.46 -15.40
C ALA A 86 -19.45 17.91 -16.35
N THR A 87 -18.61 18.77 -16.92
CA THR A 87 -17.46 18.36 -17.75
C THR A 87 -16.39 17.66 -16.92
N LEU A 88 -16.08 18.19 -15.73
CA LEU A 88 -15.15 17.56 -14.81
C LEU A 88 -15.67 16.19 -14.34
N ASP A 89 -16.96 16.09 -14.04
CA ASP A 89 -17.59 14.84 -13.63
C ASP A 89 -17.52 13.80 -14.75
N GLU A 90 -17.72 14.20 -16.01
CA GLU A 90 -17.57 13.28 -17.14
C GLU A 90 -16.11 12.82 -17.29
N LEU A 91 -15.11 13.71 -17.17
CA LEU A 91 -13.69 13.33 -17.14
C LEU A 91 -13.37 12.37 -15.98
N ARG A 92 -13.96 12.57 -14.81
CA ARG A 92 -13.79 11.72 -13.62
C ARG A 92 -14.40 10.32 -13.78
N THR A 93 -15.30 10.12 -14.78
CA THR A 93 -15.85 8.76 -15.09
C THR A 93 -14.76 7.81 -15.57
N VAL A 94 -13.71 8.33 -16.21
CA VAL A 94 -12.59 7.52 -16.68
C VAL A 94 -11.67 7.20 -15.50
N ARG A 95 -11.98 6.11 -14.82
CA ARG A 95 -11.21 5.68 -13.64
C ARG A 95 -10.14 4.64 -13.95
N ARG A 96 -10.24 3.99 -15.11
CA ARG A 96 -9.39 2.88 -15.49
C ARG A 96 -9.37 2.67 -16.99
N ILE A 97 -8.20 2.32 -17.53
CA ILE A 97 -8.00 1.81 -18.88
C ILE A 97 -7.26 0.47 -18.74
N GLY A 98 -7.89 -0.60 -19.20
CA GLY A 98 -7.37 -1.94 -18.96
C GLY A 98 -7.07 -2.19 -17.48
N SER A 99 -5.82 -2.49 -17.16
CA SER A 99 -5.37 -2.71 -15.79
C SER A 99 -4.90 -1.43 -15.08
N LYS A 100 -4.77 -0.31 -15.78
CA LYS A 100 -4.14 0.92 -15.27
C LYS A 100 -5.16 1.90 -14.70
N PRO A 101 -4.97 2.42 -13.48
CA PRO A 101 -5.81 3.47 -12.93
C PRO A 101 -5.60 4.78 -13.69
N VAL A 102 -6.70 5.52 -13.86
CA VAL A 102 -6.72 6.87 -14.42
C VAL A 102 -7.31 7.81 -13.39
N ARG A 103 -6.81 9.05 -13.34
CA ARG A 103 -7.37 10.12 -12.54
C ARG A 103 -7.51 11.42 -13.31
N CYS A 104 -8.55 12.17 -12.98
CA CYS A 104 -8.72 13.54 -13.42
C CYS A 104 -8.07 14.47 -12.40
N ILE A 105 -7.29 15.43 -12.87
CA ILE A 105 -6.62 16.45 -12.07
C ILE A 105 -7.05 17.80 -12.62
N GLU A 106 -7.62 18.65 -11.76
CA GLU A 106 -8.01 20.00 -12.12
C GLU A 106 -6.78 20.91 -12.21
N GLY A 107 -6.73 21.74 -13.23
CA GLY A 107 -5.65 22.66 -13.47
C GLY A 107 -5.81 24.00 -12.74
N PRO A 108 -4.72 24.80 -12.67
CA PRO A 108 -4.80 26.15 -12.15
C PRO A 108 -5.69 27.01 -13.07
N GLY A 109 -6.51 27.87 -12.48
CA GLY A 109 -7.34 28.85 -13.23
C GLY A 109 -8.69 28.34 -13.69
N PHE A 110 -9.10 27.13 -13.31
CA PHE A 110 -10.45 26.56 -13.54
C PHE A 110 -10.86 26.35 -15.00
N HIS A 111 -9.97 26.48 -15.97
CA HIS A 111 -10.23 26.26 -17.40
C HIS A 111 -9.48 25.06 -17.97
N GLN A 112 -8.66 24.42 -17.14
CA GLN A 112 -7.84 23.29 -17.54
C GLN A 112 -8.10 22.08 -16.64
N ALA A 113 -8.02 20.89 -17.24
CA ALA A 113 -7.99 19.61 -16.54
C ALA A 113 -7.03 18.66 -17.27
N ARG A 114 -6.59 17.60 -16.60
CA ARG A 114 -5.85 16.52 -17.23
C ARG A 114 -6.33 15.17 -16.78
N LEU A 115 -6.33 14.20 -17.69
CA LEU A 115 -6.42 12.79 -17.36
C LEU A 115 -5.00 12.23 -17.30
N ALA A 116 -4.66 11.62 -16.16
CA ALA A 116 -3.37 10.98 -15.93
C ALA A 116 -3.57 9.48 -15.78
N ILE A 117 -2.83 8.68 -16.57
CA ILE A 117 -2.82 7.23 -16.51
C ILE A 117 -1.53 6.75 -15.85
N ALA A 118 -1.64 5.76 -14.97
CA ALA A 118 -0.47 5.18 -14.32
C ALA A 118 0.41 4.41 -15.33
N LEU A 119 1.72 4.70 -15.30
CA LEU A 119 2.72 4.01 -16.12
C LEU A 119 2.95 2.57 -15.68
N ALA A 120 2.78 2.27 -14.40
CA ALA A 120 2.95 0.93 -13.85
C ALA A 120 2.13 0.75 -12.57
N GLY A 121 1.96 -0.50 -12.15
CA GLY A 121 1.33 -0.93 -10.91
C GLY A 121 1.61 -2.39 -10.63
N ARG A 122 1.00 -2.99 -9.61
CA ARG A 122 1.14 -4.43 -9.32
C ARG A 122 0.68 -5.35 -10.46
N SER A 123 -0.15 -4.84 -11.38
CA SER A 123 -0.59 -5.53 -12.58
C SER A 123 0.40 -5.46 -13.75
N GLY A 124 1.61 -4.90 -13.54
CA GLY A 124 2.62 -4.70 -14.56
C GLY A 124 2.67 -3.26 -15.09
N PHE A 125 3.47 -3.04 -16.15
CA PHE A 125 3.60 -1.73 -16.79
C PHE A 125 2.49 -1.46 -17.82
N LEU A 126 2.28 -0.19 -18.17
CA LEU A 126 1.38 0.27 -19.23
C LEU A 126 1.86 -0.27 -20.59
N ASN A 127 1.01 -1.00 -21.29
CA ASN A 127 1.30 -1.56 -22.60
C ASN A 127 0.75 -0.67 -23.74
N LEU A 128 1.14 -0.99 -24.99
CA LEU A 128 0.71 -0.21 -26.17
C LEU A 128 -0.80 -0.17 -26.36
N LEU A 129 -1.50 -1.30 -26.12
CA LEU A 129 -2.94 -1.37 -26.28
C LEU A 129 -3.65 -0.47 -25.27
N GLU A 130 -3.22 -0.49 -24.00
CA GLU A 130 -3.75 0.39 -22.97
C GLU A 130 -3.45 1.88 -23.27
N LEU A 131 -2.26 2.19 -23.84
CA LEU A 131 -1.90 3.55 -24.24
C LEU A 131 -2.75 4.05 -25.41
N ASP A 132 -2.97 3.22 -26.43
CA ASP A 132 -3.79 3.55 -27.59
C ASP A 132 -5.27 3.75 -27.15
N GLU A 133 -5.79 2.90 -26.28
CA GLU A 133 -7.14 3.02 -25.71
C GLU A 133 -7.28 4.30 -24.89
N PHE A 134 -6.25 4.65 -24.08
CA PHE A 134 -6.24 5.89 -23.31
C PHE A 134 -6.27 7.12 -24.22
N SER A 135 -5.42 7.16 -25.26
CA SER A 135 -5.37 8.27 -26.21
C SER A 135 -6.68 8.43 -26.96
N ALA A 136 -7.23 7.33 -27.49
CA ALA A 136 -8.52 7.35 -28.19
C ALA A 136 -9.66 7.83 -27.28
N ARG A 137 -9.69 7.38 -26.03
CA ARG A 137 -10.70 7.84 -25.05
C ARG A 137 -10.58 9.34 -24.74
N CYS A 138 -9.38 9.85 -24.64
CA CYS A 138 -9.14 11.28 -24.45
C CYS A 138 -9.58 12.12 -25.66
N GLU A 139 -9.32 11.64 -26.88
CA GLU A 139 -9.78 12.29 -28.13
C GLU A 139 -11.32 12.30 -28.23
N GLU A 140 -11.97 11.18 -27.89
CA GLU A 140 -13.44 11.07 -27.86
C GLU A 140 -14.06 12.05 -26.86
N LEU A 141 -13.50 12.14 -25.65
CA LEU A 141 -13.95 13.09 -24.63
C LEU A 141 -13.73 14.54 -25.06
N ALA A 142 -12.57 14.86 -25.65
CA ALA A 142 -12.30 16.19 -26.15
C ALA A 142 -13.34 16.62 -27.20
N ALA A 143 -13.67 15.73 -28.13
CA ALA A 143 -14.68 15.99 -29.17
C ALA A 143 -16.10 16.13 -28.58
N SER A 144 -16.49 15.26 -27.66
CA SER A 144 -17.85 15.26 -27.08
C SER A 144 -18.11 16.41 -26.11
N LEU A 145 -17.09 16.89 -25.44
CA LEU A 145 -17.15 17.94 -24.42
C LEU A 145 -16.68 19.32 -24.95
N GLU A 146 -16.38 19.41 -26.24
CA GLU A 146 -15.83 20.63 -26.89
C GLU A 146 -14.57 21.16 -26.21
N LEU A 147 -13.68 20.24 -25.79
CA LEU A 147 -12.40 20.56 -25.18
C LEU A 147 -11.28 20.60 -26.22
N THR A 148 -10.26 21.40 -25.97
CA THR A 148 -9.03 21.41 -26.76
C THR A 148 -7.95 20.62 -26.02
N ILE A 149 -7.33 19.63 -26.69
CA ILE A 149 -6.13 18.97 -26.18
C ILE A 149 -4.95 19.91 -26.38
N ILE A 150 -4.29 20.30 -25.28
CA ILE A 150 -3.16 21.26 -25.28
C ILE A 150 -1.80 20.61 -25.03
N SER A 151 -1.79 19.34 -24.53
CA SER A 151 -0.54 18.58 -24.40
C SER A 151 -0.04 18.10 -25.76
N PRO A 152 1.29 17.93 -25.93
CA PRO A 152 1.83 17.29 -27.12
C PRO A 152 1.35 15.83 -27.22
N ALA A 153 1.32 15.31 -28.44
CA ALA A 153 1.02 13.90 -28.67
C ALA A 153 2.02 13.01 -27.91
N LEU A 154 1.51 11.96 -27.28
CA LEU A 154 2.35 10.99 -26.58
C LEU A 154 3.14 10.16 -27.59
N ASP A 155 4.47 10.13 -27.47
CA ASP A 155 5.31 9.19 -28.23
C ASP A 155 5.20 7.80 -27.59
N PRO A 156 4.58 6.81 -28.27
CA PRO A 156 4.39 5.49 -27.69
C PRO A 156 5.68 4.82 -27.25
N SER A 157 6.78 5.00 -28.01
CA SER A 157 8.07 4.39 -27.69
C SER A 157 8.64 4.94 -26.39
N GLU A 158 8.55 6.25 -26.20
CA GLU A 158 9.02 6.93 -25.01
C GLU A 158 8.15 6.60 -23.80
N VAL A 159 6.82 6.58 -23.95
CA VAL A 159 5.89 6.22 -22.87
C VAL A 159 6.13 4.79 -22.40
N ILE A 160 6.32 3.82 -23.31
CA ILE A 160 6.61 2.43 -22.93
C ILE A 160 7.96 2.30 -22.24
N ARG A 161 8.97 3.06 -22.68
CA ARG A 161 10.26 3.12 -22.00
C ARG A 161 10.11 3.61 -20.56
N LEU A 162 9.37 4.71 -20.35
CA LEU A 162 9.07 5.27 -19.03
C LEU A 162 8.26 4.30 -18.17
N ALA A 163 7.29 3.59 -18.77
CA ALA A 163 6.46 2.62 -18.07
C ALA A 163 7.28 1.44 -17.50
N ARG A 164 8.24 0.93 -18.24
CA ARG A 164 9.17 -0.11 -17.75
C ARG A 164 10.05 0.41 -16.61
N GLN A 165 10.56 1.63 -16.73
CA GLN A 165 11.36 2.24 -15.66
C GLN A 165 10.51 2.49 -14.39
N ALA A 166 9.24 2.88 -14.55
CA ALA A 166 8.31 3.01 -13.44
C ALA A 166 8.06 1.66 -12.76
N GLU A 167 7.86 0.59 -13.53
CA GLU A 167 7.69 -0.78 -12.99
C GLU A 167 8.91 -1.23 -12.18
N GLU A 168 10.13 -1.06 -12.71
CA GLU A 168 11.36 -1.40 -11.99
C GLU A 168 11.46 -0.66 -10.64
N ARG A 169 11.12 0.63 -10.63
CA ARG A 169 11.09 1.43 -9.38
C ARG A 169 10.02 0.95 -8.41
N LEU A 170 8.80 0.66 -8.90
CA LEU A 170 7.72 0.16 -8.05
C LEU A 170 8.08 -1.20 -7.43
N LEU A 171 8.67 -2.11 -8.20
CA LEU A 171 9.15 -3.40 -7.69
C LEU A 171 10.20 -3.25 -6.58
N ALA A 172 11.04 -2.22 -6.65
CA ALA A 172 12.06 -1.96 -5.64
C ALA A 172 11.49 -1.42 -4.33
N ILE A 173 10.32 -0.76 -4.37
CA ILE A 173 9.69 -0.11 -3.20
C ILE A 173 8.44 -0.86 -2.70
N ASP A 174 7.81 -1.71 -3.50
CA ASP A 174 6.65 -2.50 -3.06
C ASP A 174 7.03 -3.37 -1.85
N GLY A 175 6.16 -3.43 -0.87
CA GLY A 175 6.44 -4.20 0.34
C GLY A 175 5.19 -4.43 1.18
N GLN A 176 5.14 -5.63 1.76
CA GLN A 176 4.15 -6.01 2.75
C GLN A 176 4.90 -6.50 3.98
N VAL A 177 4.37 -6.20 5.16
CA VAL A 177 4.88 -6.72 6.42
C VAL A 177 3.87 -7.68 6.98
N GLN A 178 4.32 -8.87 7.35
CA GLN A 178 3.47 -9.90 7.92
C GLN A 178 4.16 -10.66 9.05
N PHE A 179 3.39 -11.10 10.00
CA PHE A 179 3.76 -12.06 11.02
C PHE A 179 2.53 -12.84 11.46
N SER A 180 2.69 -13.86 12.29
CA SER A 180 1.61 -14.77 12.65
C SER A 180 1.53 -15.03 14.15
N LEU A 181 0.32 -15.28 14.64
CA LEU A 181 0.08 -15.89 15.94
C LEU A 181 -0.15 -17.38 15.74
N VAL A 182 0.71 -18.21 16.32
CA VAL A 182 0.59 -19.66 16.35
C VAL A 182 0.15 -20.09 17.74
N THR A 183 -0.90 -20.88 17.81
CA THR A 183 -1.45 -21.42 19.06
C THR A 183 -1.27 -22.94 19.13
N ASP A 184 -1.12 -23.49 20.32
CA ASP A 184 -0.96 -24.94 20.53
C ASP A 184 -2.22 -25.72 20.12
N ARG A 185 -3.38 -25.09 20.24
CA ARG A 185 -4.67 -25.65 19.87
C ARG A 185 -5.45 -24.63 19.05
N PRO A 186 -6.17 -25.06 18.00
CA PRO A 186 -7.01 -24.15 17.22
C PRO A 186 -8.06 -23.52 18.14
N PRO A 187 -8.08 -22.19 18.26
CA PRO A 187 -9.12 -21.50 19.02
C PRO A 187 -10.47 -21.64 18.30
N SER A 188 -11.56 -21.57 19.05
CA SER A 188 -12.89 -21.51 18.44
C SER A 188 -13.07 -20.20 17.66
N ILE A 189 -13.92 -20.20 16.64
CA ILE A 189 -14.25 -18.99 15.86
C ILE A 189 -14.72 -17.88 16.80
N SER A 190 -15.60 -18.20 17.75
CA SER A 190 -16.13 -17.24 18.71
C SER A 190 -15.04 -16.66 19.63
N ALA A 191 -14.02 -17.43 20.01
CA ALA A 191 -12.89 -16.92 20.79
C ALA A 191 -12.03 -15.94 19.95
N ILE A 192 -11.83 -16.25 18.66
CA ILE A 192 -11.12 -15.35 17.75
C ILE A 192 -11.89 -14.04 17.56
N GLU A 193 -13.21 -14.11 17.33
CA GLU A 193 -14.07 -12.94 17.18
C GLU A 193 -14.03 -12.03 18.42
N GLN A 194 -14.13 -12.62 19.62
CA GLN A 194 -14.04 -11.86 20.87
C GLN A 194 -12.67 -11.22 21.06
N ALA A 195 -11.58 -11.96 20.78
CA ALA A 195 -10.24 -11.43 20.89
C ALA A 195 -9.99 -10.28 19.88
N ALA A 196 -10.46 -10.42 18.65
CA ALA A 196 -10.36 -9.39 17.62
C ALA A 196 -11.17 -8.14 17.97
N GLN A 197 -12.38 -8.32 18.49
CA GLN A 197 -13.22 -7.21 18.99
C GLN A 197 -12.55 -6.48 20.16
N HIS A 198 -11.97 -7.24 21.09
CA HIS A 198 -11.24 -6.66 22.22
C HIS A 198 -9.99 -5.87 21.76
N ALA A 199 -9.33 -6.30 20.70
CA ALA A 199 -8.24 -5.58 20.04
C ALA A 199 -8.70 -4.40 19.15
N GLY A 200 -10.01 -4.09 19.13
CA GLY A 200 -10.58 -2.98 18.36
C GLY A 200 -10.57 -3.19 16.85
N LEU A 201 -10.66 -4.44 16.40
CA LEU A 201 -10.74 -4.81 14.99
C LEU A 201 -12.19 -4.96 14.54
N LEU A 202 -12.46 -4.63 13.28
CA LEU A 202 -13.74 -4.80 12.61
C LEU A 202 -13.78 -6.14 11.88
N ALA A 203 -14.92 -6.83 11.91
CA ALA A 203 -15.11 -8.08 11.20
C ALA A 203 -15.39 -7.81 9.71
N TRP A 204 -14.72 -8.59 8.83
CA TRP A 204 -14.96 -8.56 7.38
C TRP A 204 -15.74 -9.79 6.88
N GLY A 205 -16.08 -10.68 7.78
CA GLY A 205 -16.68 -11.98 7.47
C GLY A 205 -15.64 -13.09 7.30
N GLU A 206 -16.08 -14.33 7.32
CA GLU A 206 -15.25 -15.54 7.15
C GLU A 206 -14.03 -15.61 8.10
N GLY A 207 -14.16 -15.08 9.33
CA GLY A 207 -13.06 -15.03 10.30
C GLY A 207 -11.93 -14.06 9.95
N ARG A 208 -12.17 -13.12 9.04
CA ARG A 208 -11.24 -12.06 8.67
C ARG A 208 -11.59 -10.78 9.43
N PHE A 209 -10.57 -10.06 9.84
CA PHE A 209 -10.70 -8.80 10.57
C PHE A 209 -9.75 -7.76 9.99
N PHE A 210 -10.03 -6.50 10.26
CA PHE A 210 -9.17 -5.40 9.82
C PHE A 210 -9.21 -4.24 10.82
N LYS A 211 -8.17 -3.44 10.79
CA LYS A 211 -8.12 -2.13 11.43
C LYS A 211 -8.41 -1.07 10.39
N GLN A 212 -9.43 -0.26 10.63
CA GLN A 212 -9.78 0.87 9.76
C GLN A 212 -9.03 2.13 10.20
N GLN A 213 -8.63 2.95 9.23
CA GLN A 213 -8.08 4.27 9.47
C GLN A 213 -9.17 5.19 10.06
N PRO A 214 -8.93 5.90 11.15
CA PRO A 214 -9.90 6.85 11.70
C PRO A 214 -10.32 7.90 10.66
N GLY A 215 -11.63 8.02 10.43
CA GLY A 215 -12.19 9.01 9.50
C GLY A 215 -12.08 8.68 8.00
N SER A 216 -11.66 7.47 7.65
CA SER A 216 -11.54 6.97 6.28
C SER A 216 -12.03 5.52 6.19
N ASP A 217 -12.33 5.06 4.98
CA ASP A 217 -12.62 3.63 4.70
C ASP A 217 -11.35 2.80 4.43
N ASP A 218 -10.18 3.41 4.57
CA ASP A 218 -8.91 2.74 4.32
C ASP A 218 -8.58 1.72 5.41
N ILE A 219 -7.97 0.61 4.97
CA ILE A 219 -7.52 -0.47 5.85
C ILE A 219 -6.06 -0.24 6.23
N VAL A 220 -5.80 -0.15 7.53
CA VAL A 220 -4.46 0.00 8.10
C VAL A 220 -3.72 -1.33 8.07
N PHE A 221 -4.36 -2.41 8.54
CA PHE A 221 -3.87 -3.78 8.46
C PHE A 221 -5.02 -4.78 8.55
N SER A 222 -4.75 -6.01 8.13
CA SER A 222 -5.71 -7.11 8.16
C SER A 222 -5.22 -8.26 9.04
N VAL A 223 -6.18 -8.98 9.63
CA VAL A 223 -5.95 -10.23 10.36
C VAL A 223 -6.72 -11.34 9.66
N LEU A 224 -6.02 -12.36 9.23
CA LEU A 224 -6.54 -13.44 8.41
C LEU A 224 -6.36 -14.78 9.14
N PRO A 225 -7.37 -15.65 9.17
CA PRO A 225 -7.19 -17.01 9.70
C PRO A 225 -6.27 -17.81 8.77
N GLY A 226 -5.36 -18.56 9.34
CA GLY A 226 -4.56 -19.53 8.60
C GLY A 226 -5.36 -20.79 8.24
N ASP A 227 -4.82 -21.61 7.32
CA ASP A 227 -5.48 -22.76 6.72
C ASP A 227 -5.89 -23.87 7.73
N GLN A 228 -5.34 -23.87 8.94
CA GLN A 228 -5.59 -24.89 9.95
C GLN A 228 -6.22 -24.37 11.26
N GLY A 229 -6.69 -23.12 11.29
CA GLY A 229 -7.34 -22.52 12.47
C GLY A 229 -6.41 -22.29 13.67
N ALA A 230 -5.17 -22.81 13.65
CA ALA A 230 -4.16 -22.60 14.68
C ALA A 230 -3.22 -21.41 14.37
N LEU A 231 -3.43 -20.74 13.25
CA LEU A 231 -2.59 -19.64 12.76
C LEU A 231 -3.47 -18.46 12.43
N LEU A 232 -3.14 -17.29 13.00
CA LEU A 232 -3.68 -15.98 12.59
C LEU A 232 -2.55 -15.18 11.96
N GLY A 233 -2.73 -14.76 10.72
CA GLY A 233 -1.79 -13.89 10.00
C GLY A 233 -2.16 -12.43 10.15
N PHE A 234 -1.19 -11.60 10.49
CA PHE A 234 -1.29 -10.13 10.51
C PHE A 234 -0.56 -9.60 9.28
N LEU A 235 -1.23 -8.76 8.50
CA LEU A 235 -0.71 -8.27 7.22
C LEU A 235 -0.94 -6.77 7.10
N MET A 236 0.13 -6.03 6.80
CA MET A 236 0.11 -4.60 6.49
C MET A 236 0.72 -4.36 5.11
N ASP A 237 0.02 -3.59 4.28
CA ASP A 237 0.44 -3.21 2.93
C ASP A 237 1.07 -1.81 2.97
N LEU A 238 2.40 -1.74 3.10
CA LEU A 238 3.15 -0.50 3.35
C LEU A 238 2.81 0.65 2.40
N PRO A 239 2.76 0.45 1.06
CA PRO A 239 2.45 1.52 0.14
C PRO A 239 1.08 2.18 0.36
N ARG A 240 0.14 1.45 0.95
CA ARG A 240 -1.26 1.87 1.05
C ARG A 240 -1.63 2.51 2.37
N VAL A 241 -0.71 2.53 3.33
CA VAL A 241 -0.92 3.03 4.69
C VAL A 241 -0.27 4.39 4.86
N GLU A 242 -1.02 5.38 5.38
CA GLU A 242 -0.55 6.77 5.49
C GLU A 242 0.62 6.94 6.47
N GLU A 243 0.57 6.25 7.60
CA GLU A 243 1.58 6.28 8.66
C GLU A 243 2.11 4.88 8.97
N PRO A 244 2.94 4.27 8.10
CA PRO A 244 3.31 2.85 8.20
C PRO A 244 3.95 2.47 9.54
N VAL A 245 4.75 3.35 10.15
CA VAL A 245 5.39 3.09 11.46
C VAL A 245 4.35 3.03 12.58
N MET A 246 3.40 3.98 12.60
CA MET A 246 2.32 3.99 13.60
C MET A 246 1.37 2.81 13.38
N ALA A 247 1.06 2.50 12.14
CA ALA A 247 0.27 1.34 11.77
C ALA A 247 0.92 0.02 12.22
N TRP A 248 2.25 -0.08 12.09
CA TRP A 248 3.02 -1.21 12.60
C TRP A 248 2.85 -1.39 14.11
N PHE A 249 3.05 -0.34 14.90
CA PHE A 249 2.86 -0.41 16.35
C PHE A 249 1.42 -0.78 16.72
N SER A 250 0.43 -0.20 16.03
CA SER A 250 -0.99 -0.56 16.22
C SER A 250 -1.26 -2.04 15.90
N MET A 251 -0.63 -2.58 14.85
CA MET A 251 -0.75 -4.00 14.48
C MET A 251 -0.11 -4.92 15.53
N VAL A 252 1.07 -4.56 16.05
CA VAL A 252 1.75 -5.29 17.13
C VAL A 252 0.94 -5.26 18.42
N GLU A 253 0.37 -4.13 18.80
CA GLU A 253 -0.51 -3.98 19.98
C GLU A 253 -1.75 -4.87 19.85
N ALA A 254 -2.43 -4.83 18.71
CA ALA A 254 -3.58 -5.69 18.45
C ALA A 254 -3.20 -7.18 18.52
N ALA A 255 -2.05 -7.56 17.96
CA ALA A 255 -1.55 -8.92 18.00
C ALA A 255 -1.24 -9.39 19.42
N LYS A 256 -0.59 -8.56 20.25
CA LYS A 256 -0.33 -8.84 21.66
C LYS A 256 -1.63 -9.00 22.47
N THR A 257 -2.64 -8.15 22.21
CA THR A 257 -3.96 -8.25 22.83
C THR A 257 -4.66 -9.57 22.48
N ILE A 258 -4.60 -9.97 21.21
CA ILE A 258 -5.16 -11.25 20.74
C ILE A 258 -4.36 -12.42 21.35
N GLN A 259 -3.04 -12.33 21.39
CA GLN A 259 -2.17 -13.32 22.02
C GLN A 259 -2.51 -13.51 23.52
N GLN A 260 -2.73 -12.44 24.26
CA GLN A 260 -3.15 -12.51 25.67
C GLN A 260 -4.48 -13.25 25.86
N SER A 261 -5.40 -13.12 24.92
CA SER A 261 -6.72 -13.74 24.96
C SER A 261 -6.70 -15.22 24.53
N LEU A 262 -5.91 -15.55 23.50
CA LEU A 262 -5.91 -16.88 22.87
C LEU A 262 -4.73 -17.76 23.28
N GLY A 263 -3.70 -17.17 23.90
CA GLY A 263 -2.40 -17.84 24.10
C GLY A 263 -1.58 -17.94 22.83
N GLY A 264 -0.48 -18.68 22.88
CA GLY A 264 0.38 -18.93 21.73
C GLY A 264 1.57 -17.99 21.64
N GLN A 265 2.21 -17.96 20.46
CA GLN A 265 3.43 -17.19 20.20
C GLN A 265 3.32 -16.41 18.91
N LEU A 266 3.79 -15.17 18.92
CA LEU A 266 3.96 -14.36 17.73
C LEU A 266 5.26 -14.78 17.03
N VAL A 267 5.16 -15.15 15.75
CA VAL A 267 6.27 -15.72 14.98
C VAL A 267 6.39 -15.05 13.61
N ASP A 268 7.60 -15.05 13.06
CA ASP A 268 7.86 -14.68 11.67
C ASP A 268 7.46 -15.83 10.70
N GLU A 269 7.67 -15.62 9.41
CA GLU A 269 7.42 -16.62 8.35
C GLU A 269 8.30 -17.87 8.46
N ARG A 270 9.37 -17.85 9.26
CA ARG A 270 10.25 -18.98 9.56
C ARG A 270 9.89 -19.68 10.87
N ASN A 271 8.75 -19.28 11.49
CA ASN A 271 8.35 -19.72 12.84
C ASN A 271 9.34 -19.34 13.95
N THR A 272 10.12 -18.28 13.76
CA THR A 272 10.97 -17.73 14.83
C THR A 272 10.13 -16.83 15.71
N VAL A 273 10.20 -17.02 17.03
CA VAL A 273 9.44 -16.19 17.98
C VAL A 273 9.94 -14.75 17.90
N LEU A 274 9.01 -13.81 17.76
CA LEU A 274 9.28 -12.39 17.72
C LEU A 274 9.37 -11.82 19.14
N SER A 275 10.55 -11.29 19.48
CA SER A 275 10.77 -10.52 20.70
C SER A 275 10.41 -9.04 20.52
N ASP A 276 10.30 -8.28 21.61
CA ASP A 276 10.10 -6.82 21.53
C ASP A 276 11.20 -6.13 20.73
N GLN A 277 12.46 -6.55 20.90
CA GLN A 277 13.57 -6.05 20.08
C GLN A 277 13.40 -6.34 18.58
N ALA A 278 12.80 -7.48 18.22
CA ALA A 278 12.51 -7.79 16.82
C ALA A 278 11.46 -6.84 16.25
N PHE A 279 10.42 -6.52 17.02
CA PHE A 279 9.41 -5.54 16.61
C PHE A 279 10.00 -4.14 16.42
N ASP A 280 10.89 -3.68 17.32
CA ASP A 280 11.60 -2.39 17.19
C ASP A 280 12.54 -2.37 15.99
N HIS A 281 13.19 -3.50 15.69
CA HIS A 281 14.05 -3.60 14.50
C HIS A 281 13.24 -3.51 13.21
N ILE A 282 12.07 -4.16 13.15
CA ILE A 282 11.16 -4.07 12.00
C ILE A 282 10.63 -2.64 11.84
N ALA A 283 10.28 -1.95 12.93
CA ALA A 283 9.86 -0.56 12.88
C ALA A 283 10.90 0.34 12.17
N ARG A 284 12.17 0.18 12.50
CA ARG A 284 13.28 0.90 11.83
C ARG A 284 13.41 0.54 10.34
N GLN A 285 13.21 -0.73 9.98
CA GLN A 285 13.21 -1.14 8.57
C GLN A 285 12.04 -0.54 7.80
N ILE A 286 10.86 -0.40 8.43
CA ILE A 286 9.70 0.28 7.85
C ILE A 286 10.03 1.76 7.65
N GLU A 287 10.64 2.43 8.62
CA GLU A 287 11.06 3.82 8.51
C GLU A 287 12.04 4.04 7.34
N ASP A 288 13.05 3.18 7.21
CA ASP A 288 13.98 3.22 6.08
C ASP A 288 13.26 3.02 4.74
N ARG A 289 12.26 2.12 4.70
CA ARG A 289 11.45 1.90 3.49
C ARG A 289 10.59 3.12 3.15
N VAL A 290 9.95 3.75 4.14
CA VAL A 290 9.20 5.00 3.94
C VAL A 290 10.08 6.08 3.32
N ARG A 291 11.34 6.20 3.76
CA ARG A 291 12.30 7.16 3.18
C ARG A 291 12.54 6.90 1.69
N VAL A 292 12.72 5.63 1.30
CA VAL A 292 12.88 5.24 -0.12
C VAL A 292 11.62 5.56 -0.94
N PHE A 293 10.42 5.40 -0.37
CA PHE A 293 9.17 5.83 -1.01
C PHE A 293 9.16 7.33 -1.31
N VAL A 294 9.50 8.14 -0.32
CA VAL A 294 9.53 9.61 -0.44
C VAL A 294 10.59 10.05 -1.46
N GLU A 295 11.78 9.44 -1.45
CA GLU A 295 12.84 9.69 -2.44
C GLU A 295 12.40 9.31 -3.87
N ALA A 296 11.55 8.31 -4.01
CA ALA A 296 10.94 7.95 -5.29
C ALA A 296 9.80 8.89 -5.72
N GLY A 297 9.44 9.90 -4.91
CA GLY A 297 8.35 10.84 -5.21
C GLY A 297 6.96 10.27 -4.94
N LEU A 298 6.84 9.26 -4.07
CA LEU A 298 5.59 8.68 -3.62
C LEU A 298 5.41 8.91 -2.12
N LEU A 299 4.16 9.08 -1.69
CA LEU A 299 3.81 9.05 -0.27
C LEU A 299 3.10 7.74 0.03
N PRO A 300 3.53 6.99 1.06
CA PRO A 300 2.74 5.87 1.56
C PRO A 300 1.34 6.36 1.93
N GLY A 301 0.31 5.61 1.54
CA GLY A 301 -1.08 6.00 1.78
C GLY A 301 -1.61 7.17 0.95
N GLY A 302 -0.76 7.85 0.18
CA GLY A 302 -1.22 8.91 -0.72
C GLY A 302 -2.05 8.35 -1.89
N ASP A 303 -2.87 9.21 -2.49
CA ASP A 303 -3.81 8.82 -3.57
C ASP A 303 -3.15 8.07 -4.71
N LEU A 304 -1.97 8.51 -5.14
CA LEU A 304 -1.24 7.85 -6.21
C LEU A 304 -0.77 6.46 -5.78
N ALA A 305 -0.16 6.34 -4.58
CA ALA A 305 0.28 5.07 -4.06
C ALA A 305 -0.88 4.08 -3.88
N LYS A 306 -2.00 4.51 -3.29
CA LYS A 306 -3.21 3.69 -3.15
C LYS A 306 -3.74 3.16 -4.49
N ARG A 307 -3.58 3.92 -5.59
CA ARG A 307 -4.03 3.54 -6.93
C ARG A 307 -3.11 2.55 -7.63
N ILE A 308 -1.79 2.78 -7.58
CA ILE A 308 -0.81 1.95 -8.30
C ILE A 308 -0.48 0.65 -7.58
N PHE A 309 -0.68 0.58 -6.26
CA PHE A 309 -0.49 -0.65 -5.46
C PHE A 309 -1.80 -1.40 -5.16
N THR A 310 -2.80 -1.29 -6.05
CA THR A 310 -4.06 -2.08 -5.99
C THR A 310 -3.93 -3.43 -6.66
#